data_2bb51bee9337b224842c600a6d629f52
#
_entry.id   2bb51bee9337b224842c600a6d629f52
#
_cell.length_a   1.000
_cell.length_b   1.000
_cell.length_c   1.000
_cell.angle_alpha   90.00
_cell.angle_beta   90.00
_cell.angle_gamma   90.00
#
_symmetry.space_group_name_H-M   'P 1'
#
loop_
_entity.id
_entity.type
_entity.pdbx_description
1 polymer ?
#
loop_
_entity_poly.entity_id
_entity_poly.type
_entity_poly.pdbx_seq_one_letter_code
_entity_poly.pdbx_strand_id
1 'polypeptide(L)'
;MISSVAGGGADEPSADMGDVMSEKGGAGRARRNDENGSHDNMPKLVYLPFQASAQGLLCDGVSVQSIVDRVGTPVYVCSAQAIRHAYQSIDAAFADYPHAIHYALKANSTLAIVRLLRSLGSRADANSGGEVTVALRAGFDPKDIVLTGVGKTSAELEMAIAKGVGTINAESAGELDRIAEVARSLNRVARVALRVNPDIDAQTHANISTGLKSNKFGVPLHDARAIYAERRRLSSLRFVGVHVHIGSQITSAEPLRRAADALVSLAMDLTEDGFSIEHVDLGGGLGIAYEGRPMISPGEYAAAVVPELKRLGVPVVLEPGRAVVGHSGALVSRVVDTKRNPDGRQFAVLDAGMTELMRPALYGSFHRIVPVQPRDGEETAWDIVGPICESSDVFARDRMLPELRVNDAVALLDTGAYGAVMASNYNRRLLAPEVLVDETQWTVIRRRQTIDDVLALET
;
A
#
# COMPACT_ATOMS: atom_id res chain seq x y z
N MET A 1 -51.47 -22.08 -7.32
CA MET A 1 -52.28 -21.21 -8.17
C MET A 1 -51.26 -20.33 -8.87
N ILE A 2 -50.68 -20.71 -9.98
CA ILE A 2 -51.07 -20.64 -11.39
C ILE A 2 -51.68 -19.27 -11.74
N SER A 3 -50.92 -18.46 -12.43
CA SER A 3 -51.35 -17.77 -13.65
C SER A 3 -50.16 -16.99 -14.23
N SER A 4 -49.74 -17.48 -15.32
CA SER A 4 -49.12 -17.01 -16.54
C SER A 4 -49.86 -15.86 -17.23
N VAL A 5 -49.15 -14.90 -17.87
CA VAL A 5 -49.49 -14.36 -19.21
C VAL A 5 -48.20 -13.88 -19.90
N ALA A 6 -48.03 -14.33 -21.11
CA ALA A 6 -47.14 -13.94 -22.20
C ALA A 6 -47.43 -12.54 -22.73
N GLY A 7 -46.54 -11.79 -23.44
CA GLY A 7 -46.01 -12.00 -24.74
C GLY A 7 -45.89 -10.66 -25.47
N GLY A 8 -45.06 -10.58 -26.49
CA GLY A 8 -44.90 -9.52 -27.49
C GLY A 8 -43.51 -8.83 -27.37
N GLY A 9 -42.59 -8.83 -28.32
CA GLY A 9 -42.56 -9.17 -29.73
C GLY A 9 -42.18 -7.95 -30.58
N ALA A 10 -41.04 -8.10 -31.35
CA ALA A 10 -40.62 -7.32 -32.54
C ALA A 10 -40.04 -5.90 -32.25
N ASP A 11 -38.98 -5.36 -32.87
CA ASP A 11 -38.44 -5.53 -34.22
C ASP A 11 -36.98 -5.04 -34.28
N GLU A 12 -36.16 -5.75 -35.02
CA GLU A 12 -34.93 -5.21 -35.64
C GLU A 12 -35.28 -4.36 -36.86
N PRO A 13 -34.37 -3.52 -37.36
CA PRO A 13 -34.03 -3.62 -38.76
C PRO A 13 -32.51 -3.68 -39.04
N SER A 14 -32.20 -4.58 -39.93
CA SER A 14 -31.00 -4.77 -40.70
C SER A 14 -30.84 -3.75 -41.84
N ALA A 15 -29.61 -3.74 -42.36
CA ALA A 15 -29.08 -3.33 -43.68
C ALA A 15 -28.03 -2.21 -43.53
N ASP A 16 -26.97 -2.14 -44.26
CA ASP A 16 -26.61 -2.68 -45.57
C ASP A 16 -25.09 -2.66 -45.77
N MET A 17 -24.63 -3.58 -46.62
CA MET A 17 -23.23 -3.72 -47.08
C MET A 17 -22.91 -2.71 -48.18
N GLY A 18 -21.68 -2.21 -48.20
CA GLY A 18 -21.13 -1.46 -49.31
C GLY A 18 -19.65 -1.76 -49.50
N ASP A 19 -19.37 -2.71 -50.40
CA ASP A 19 -18.06 -2.96 -50.99
C ASP A 19 -17.57 -1.77 -51.84
N VAL A 20 -16.29 -1.41 -51.72
CA VAL A 20 -15.50 -0.88 -52.85
C VAL A 20 -14.08 -1.35 -52.82
N MET A 21 -13.68 -1.91 -53.93
CA MET A 21 -12.38 -2.54 -54.24
C MET A 21 -11.19 -1.57 -54.39
N SER A 22 -10.05 -2.14 -54.02
CA SER A 22 -8.70 -2.18 -54.64
C SER A 22 -8.04 -0.93 -55.19
N GLU A 23 -6.80 -0.71 -54.83
CA GLU A 23 -5.68 -0.64 -55.80
C GLU A 23 -4.32 -0.95 -55.16
N LYS A 24 -3.48 -1.62 -55.98
CA LYS A 24 -2.13 -2.13 -55.68
C LYS A 24 -1.07 -1.03 -55.78
N GLY A 25 -0.01 -1.10 -55.00
CA GLY A 25 1.24 -0.41 -55.39
C GLY A 25 2.34 -0.46 -54.36
N GLY A 26 3.42 -1.20 -54.60
CA GLY A 26 4.78 -0.77 -54.36
C GLY A 26 5.51 -1.40 -53.15
N ALA A 27 6.35 -2.36 -53.42
CA ALA A 27 7.33 -2.93 -52.49
C ALA A 27 8.38 -1.92 -52.05
N GLY A 28 8.55 -1.78 -50.74
CA GLY A 28 9.73 -1.15 -50.12
C GLY A 28 10.15 -1.96 -48.90
N ARG A 29 11.19 -2.82 -49.08
CA ARG A 29 11.86 -3.50 -47.98
C ARG A 29 12.58 -2.47 -47.13
N ALA A 30 11.98 -2.03 -46.01
CA ALA A 30 12.71 -1.38 -44.94
C ALA A 30 13.12 -2.45 -43.92
N ARG A 31 14.41 -2.53 -43.66
CA ARG A 31 15.03 -3.36 -42.62
C ARG A 31 14.44 -2.92 -41.27
N ARG A 32 13.79 -3.82 -40.58
CA ARG A 32 13.52 -3.66 -39.14
C ARG A 32 14.85 -3.82 -38.41
N ASN A 33 15.32 -2.75 -37.84
CA ASN A 33 16.31 -2.83 -36.77
C ASN A 33 15.61 -3.42 -35.57
N ASP A 34 16.13 -4.54 -35.11
CA ASP A 34 15.81 -5.12 -33.81
C ASP A 34 16.32 -4.15 -32.73
N GLU A 35 15.46 -3.28 -32.27
CA GLU A 35 15.70 -2.61 -31.00
C GLU A 35 15.29 -3.56 -29.90
N ASN A 36 16.29 -4.27 -29.38
CA ASN A 36 16.25 -4.85 -28.03
C ASN A 36 15.80 -3.74 -27.07
N GLY A 37 14.52 -3.75 -26.70
CA GLY A 37 13.98 -2.90 -25.68
C GLY A 37 14.63 -3.24 -24.34
N SER A 38 15.72 -2.56 -24.04
CA SER A 38 16.35 -2.59 -22.73
C SER A 38 15.34 -2.17 -21.68
N HIS A 39 15.17 -2.98 -20.65
CA HIS A 39 14.39 -2.70 -19.42
C HIS A 39 14.95 -1.54 -18.57
N ASP A 40 15.67 -0.58 -19.18
CA ASP A 40 16.48 0.44 -18.49
C ASP A 40 15.85 1.83 -18.46
N ASN A 41 14.52 1.95 -18.58
CA ASN A 41 13.84 3.25 -18.56
C ASN A 41 13.06 3.52 -17.25
N MET A 42 13.46 2.90 -16.14
CA MET A 42 13.06 3.36 -14.81
C MET A 42 13.91 4.58 -14.42
N PRO A 43 13.31 5.64 -13.85
CA PRO A 43 14.12 6.74 -13.32
C PRO A 43 15.13 6.16 -12.31
N LYS A 44 16.42 6.52 -12.44
CA LYS A 44 17.55 6.05 -11.62
C LYS A 44 17.42 6.29 -10.10
N LEU A 45 16.25 6.68 -9.64
CA LEU A 45 15.89 7.04 -8.26
C LEU A 45 15.23 5.89 -7.45
N VAL A 46 14.88 4.77 -8.05
CA VAL A 46 14.25 3.65 -7.33
C VAL A 46 15.27 2.55 -7.11
N TYR A 47 15.53 2.22 -5.85
CA TYR A 47 16.36 1.09 -5.49
C TYR A 47 15.54 -0.20 -5.56
N LEU A 48 15.94 -1.14 -6.44
CA LEU A 48 15.34 -2.44 -6.60
C LEU A 48 16.25 -3.52 -5.99
N PRO A 49 15.88 -4.12 -4.87
CA PRO A 49 16.74 -5.04 -4.14
C PRO A 49 16.87 -6.41 -4.78
N PHE A 50 15.87 -6.81 -5.59
CA PHE A 50 15.84 -8.13 -6.23
C PHE A 50 16.42 -8.06 -7.65
N GLN A 51 17.54 -8.74 -7.85
CA GLN A 51 18.29 -8.72 -9.10
C GLN A 51 18.53 -10.14 -9.61
N ALA A 52 18.23 -10.38 -10.90
CA ALA A 52 18.58 -11.63 -11.54
C ALA A 52 20.10 -11.70 -11.79
N SER A 53 20.69 -12.86 -11.57
CA SER A 53 22.09 -13.15 -11.88
C SER A 53 22.23 -14.51 -12.54
N ALA A 54 23.41 -14.82 -13.07
CA ALA A 54 23.71 -16.17 -13.60
C ALA A 54 23.58 -17.28 -12.54
N GLN A 55 23.62 -16.92 -11.27
CA GLN A 55 23.53 -17.85 -10.12
C GLN A 55 22.15 -17.86 -9.47
N GLY A 56 21.17 -17.15 -10.03
CA GLY A 56 19.83 -17.03 -9.52
C GLY A 56 19.46 -15.62 -9.04
N LEU A 57 18.29 -15.51 -8.45
CA LEU A 57 17.77 -14.27 -7.89
C LEU A 57 18.50 -13.92 -6.61
N LEU A 58 18.98 -12.69 -6.53
CA LEU A 58 19.62 -12.11 -5.35
C LEU A 58 18.72 -11.05 -4.73
N CYS A 59 18.74 -10.93 -3.39
CA CYS A 59 18.22 -9.80 -2.63
C CYS A 59 19.41 -9.11 -1.96
N ASP A 60 19.74 -7.88 -2.38
CA ASP A 60 20.93 -7.13 -1.90
C ASP A 60 22.24 -7.94 -1.94
N GLY A 61 22.40 -8.76 -2.98
CA GLY A 61 23.56 -9.66 -3.12
C GLY A 61 23.43 -11.02 -2.40
N VAL A 62 22.45 -11.20 -1.54
CA VAL A 62 22.17 -12.49 -0.87
C VAL A 62 21.33 -13.39 -1.77
N SER A 63 21.75 -14.65 -1.92
CA SER A 63 21.01 -15.63 -2.71
C SER A 63 19.63 -15.93 -2.10
N VAL A 64 18.55 -15.66 -2.85
CA VAL A 64 17.18 -16.00 -2.44
C VAL A 64 17.02 -17.51 -2.32
N GLN A 65 17.70 -18.32 -3.19
CA GLN A 65 17.69 -19.78 -3.10
C GLN A 65 18.25 -20.26 -1.76
N SER A 66 19.32 -19.66 -1.26
CA SER A 66 19.91 -20.03 0.03
C SER A 66 18.96 -19.79 1.22
N ILE A 67 18.13 -18.73 1.13
CA ILE A 67 17.07 -18.46 2.12
C ILE A 67 15.98 -19.53 2.04
N VAL A 68 15.53 -19.86 0.82
CA VAL A 68 14.52 -20.90 0.56
C VAL A 68 14.96 -22.25 1.10
N ASP A 69 16.22 -22.64 0.86
CA ASP A 69 16.74 -23.93 1.29
C ASP A 69 16.77 -24.06 2.82
N ARG A 70 16.91 -22.96 3.53
CA ARG A 70 17.03 -22.94 4.98
C ARG A 70 15.72 -22.68 5.73
N VAL A 71 14.83 -21.85 5.17
CA VAL A 71 13.58 -21.42 5.79
C VAL A 71 12.35 -22.17 5.24
N GLY A 72 12.47 -22.69 4.00
CA GLY A 72 11.36 -23.29 3.24
C GLY A 72 10.43 -22.22 2.65
N THR A 73 9.49 -22.69 1.81
CA THR A 73 8.45 -21.87 1.18
C THR A 73 7.08 -22.14 1.80
N PRO A 74 6.07 -21.28 1.61
CA PRO A 74 6.23 -19.90 1.18
C PRO A 74 6.99 -19.06 2.23
N VAL A 75 7.71 -18.01 1.80
CA VAL A 75 8.46 -17.11 2.68
C VAL A 75 8.46 -15.69 2.12
N TYR A 76 8.28 -14.70 2.98
CA TYR A 76 8.52 -13.30 2.63
C TYR A 76 10.00 -12.96 2.84
N VAL A 77 10.61 -12.33 1.84
CA VAL A 77 11.98 -11.82 1.91
C VAL A 77 11.93 -10.31 1.74
N CYS A 78 12.45 -9.57 2.71
CA CYS A 78 12.45 -8.10 2.71
C CYS A 78 13.89 -7.57 2.74
N SER A 79 14.16 -6.49 2.02
CA SER A 79 15.41 -5.77 1.98
C SER A 79 15.39 -4.59 2.96
N ALA A 80 16.27 -4.56 3.92
CA ALA A 80 16.47 -3.41 4.80
C ALA A 80 17.02 -2.20 4.03
N GLN A 81 17.91 -2.44 3.06
CA GLN A 81 18.52 -1.38 2.26
C GLN A 81 17.48 -0.66 1.38
N ALA A 82 16.56 -1.41 0.76
CA ALA A 82 15.48 -0.80 -0.01
C ALA A 82 14.56 0.08 0.88
N ILE A 83 14.26 -0.37 2.10
CA ILE A 83 13.49 0.42 3.07
C ILE A 83 14.23 1.70 3.45
N ARG A 84 15.54 1.62 3.77
CA ARG A 84 16.38 2.79 4.09
C ARG A 84 16.39 3.78 2.92
N HIS A 85 16.66 3.30 1.72
CA HIS A 85 16.72 4.14 0.53
C HIS A 85 15.39 4.86 0.24
N ALA A 86 14.28 4.13 0.32
CA ALA A 86 12.96 4.72 0.07
C ALA A 86 12.60 5.78 1.12
N TYR A 87 12.85 5.51 2.41
CA TYR A 87 12.64 6.47 3.48
C TYR A 87 13.49 7.74 3.28
N GLN A 88 14.79 7.57 3.09
CA GLN A 88 15.75 8.68 2.90
C GLN A 88 15.45 9.50 1.64
N SER A 89 14.95 8.86 0.57
CA SER A 89 14.55 9.56 -0.64
C SER A 89 13.37 10.51 -0.42
N ILE A 90 12.40 10.12 0.42
CA ILE A 90 11.28 10.99 0.79
C ILE A 90 11.76 12.10 1.72
N ASP A 91 12.54 11.77 2.74
CA ASP A 91 13.09 12.73 3.70
C ASP A 91 13.92 13.81 2.99
N ALA A 92 14.83 13.41 2.10
CA ALA A 92 15.65 14.33 1.31
C ALA A 92 14.83 15.21 0.38
N ALA A 93 13.73 14.72 -0.18
CA ALA A 93 12.87 15.50 -1.06
C ALA A 93 12.17 16.67 -0.36
N PHE A 94 11.94 16.56 0.95
CA PHE A 94 11.32 17.60 1.77
C PHE A 94 12.34 18.37 2.64
N ALA A 95 13.65 18.15 2.47
CA ALA A 95 14.68 18.74 3.33
C ALA A 95 14.63 20.29 3.44
N ASP A 96 14.17 20.97 2.39
CA ASP A 96 14.05 22.42 2.35
C ASP A 96 12.76 22.97 3.02
N TYR A 97 11.96 22.09 3.64
CA TYR A 97 10.72 22.46 4.32
C TYR A 97 10.56 21.67 5.63
N PRO A 98 10.11 22.32 6.73
CA PRO A 98 9.88 21.61 7.99
C PRO A 98 8.87 20.47 7.81
N HIS A 99 9.32 19.24 8.01
CA HIS A 99 8.49 18.05 7.80
C HIS A 99 8.74 16.96 8.83
N ALA A 100 7.79 16.04 8.93
CA ALA A 100 7.93 14.80 9.68
C ALA A 100 7.31 13.65 8.89
N ILE A 101 8.03 12.54 8.82
CA ILE A 101 7.54 11.31 8.19
C ILE A 101 7.00 10.38 9.28
N HIS A 102 5.71 10.11 9.26
CA HIS A 102 5.02 9.13 10.09
C HIS A 102 4.77 7.89 9.24
N TYR A 103 5.62 6.88 9.39
CA TYR A 103 5.44 5.65 8.62
C TYR A 103 4.08 5.00 8.91
N ALA A 104 3.28 4.73 7.88
CA ALA A 104 1.97 4.09 8.01
C ALA A 104 2.13 2.58 8.28
N LEU A 105 1.96 2.17 9.56
CA LEU A 105 2.19 0.80 10.02
C LEU A 105 1.33 -0.22 9.27
N LYS A 106 0.13 0.17 8.83
CA LYS A 106 -0.78 -0.67 8.04
C LYS A 106 -0.15 -1.26 6.78
N ALA A 107 0.91 -0.64 6.25
CA ALA A 107 1.59 -1.17 5.07
C ALA A 107 2.43 -2.42 5.39
N ASN A 108 3.17 -2.40 6.49
CA ASN A 108 3.85 -3.55 7.10
C ASN A 108 4.19 -3.21 8.56
N SER A 109 3.52 -3.85 9.50
CA SER A 109 3.68 -3.61 10.95
C SER A 109 4.59 -4.64 11.64
N THR A 110 5.38 -5.41 10.90
CA THR A 110 6.34 -6.35 11.48
C THR A 110 7.37 -5.62 12.32
N LEU A 111 7.52 -6.01 13.58
CA LEU A 111 8.23 -5.26 14.62
C LEU A 111 9.67 -4.88 14.23
N ALA A 112 10.38 -5.76 13.51
CA ALA A 112 11.76 -5.49 13.06
C ALA A 112 11.79 -4.35 12.01
N ILE A 113 10.83 -4.33 11.07
CA ILE A 113 10.71 -3.27 10.06
C ILE A 113 10.35 -1.95 10.72
N VAL A 114 9.42 -1.96 11.68
CA VAL A 114 9.02 -0.76 12.43
C VAL A 114 10.19 -0.20 13.27
N ARG A 115 11.02 -1.08 13.86
CA ARG A 115 12.25 -0.66 14.56
C ARG A 115 13.30 -0.07 13.61
N LEU A 116 13.47 -0.67 12.43
CA LEU A 116 14.37 -0.13 11.41
C LEU A 116 13.95 1.30 11.03
N LEU A 117 12.67 1.52 10.74
CA LEU A 117 12.16 2.84 10.37
C LEU A 117 12.30 3.86 11.51
N ARG A 118 12.03 3.44 12.75
CA ARG A 118 12.30 4.29 13.91
C ARG A 118 13.79 4.71 13.99
N SER A 119 14.71 3.79 13.70
CA SER A 119 16.16 4.11 13.74
C SER A 119 16.58 5.12 12.67
N LEU A 120 15.79 5.28 11.61
CA LEU A 120 15.99 6.28 10.57
C LEU A 120 15.43 7.65 10.92
N GLY A 121 14.74 7.81 12.05
CA GLY A 121 14.10 9.04 12.45
C GLY A 121 12.60 9.13 12.12
N SER A 122 12.02 8.06 11.57
CA SER A 122 10.58 8.01 11.32
C SER A 122 9.79 8.12 12.62
N ARG A 123 8.63 8.75 12.54
CA ARG A 123 7.53 8.66 13.49
C ARG A 123 6.53 7.59 13.00
N ALA A 124 5.40 7.42 13.69
CA ALA A 124 4.45 6.35 13.39
C ALA A 124 3.03 6.87 13.13
N ASP A 125 2.41 6.46 12.01
CA ASP A 125 0.97 6.49 11.79
C ASP A 125 0.40 5.11 12.12
N ALA A 126 -0.43 5.04 13.17
CA ALA A 126 -1.12 3.85 13.64
C ALA A 126 -2.62 3.95 13.39
N ASN A 127 -3.24 2.87 12.91
CA ASN A 127 -4.65 2.85 12.53
C ASN A 127 -5.51 1.96 13.44
N SER A 128 -4.94 1.53 14.56
CA SER A 128 -5.61 0.74 15.62
C SER A 128 -4.82 0.76 16.92
N GLY A 129 -5.46 0.36 18.02
CA GLY A 129 -4.77 0.15 19.30
C GLY A 129 -3.67 -0.91 19.21
N GLY A 130 -3.84 -1.91 18.35
CA GLY A 130 -2.81 -2.92 18.07
C GLY A 130 -1.56 -2.30 17.46
N GLU A 131 -1.70 -1.44 16.45
CA GLU A 131 -0.58 -0.75 15.82
C GLU A 131 0.09 0.27 16.75
N VAL A 132 -0.67 1.00 17.59
CA VAL A 132 -0.10 1.82 18.67
C VAL A 132 0.77 0.97 19.59
N THR A 133 0.30 -0.22 19.97
CA THR A 133 1.07 -1.14 20.81
C THR A 133 2.36 -1.61 20.11
N VAL A 134 2.31 -1.90 18.82
CA VAL A 134 3.50 -2.23 18.02
C VAL A 134 4.49 -1.08 17.99
N ALA A 135 4.03 0.15 17.74
CA ALA A 135 4.88 1.35 17.75
C ALA A 135 5.58 1.53 19.11
N LEU A 136 4.83 1.44 20.21
CA LEU A 136 5.38 1.52 21.58
C LEU A 136 6.41 0.41 21.84
N ARG A 137 6.15 -0.83 21.41
CA ARG A 137 7.10 -1.96 21.53
C ARG A 137 8.33 -1.80 20.64
N ALA A 138 8.19 -1.10 19.51
CA ALA A 138 9.33 -0.73 18.67
C ALA A 138 10.20 0.36 19.32
N GLY A 139 9.70 1.04 20.36
CA GLY A 139 10.39 2.05 21.15
C GLY A 139 10.11 3.49 20.71
N PHE A 140 9.04 3.74 19.95
CA PHE A 140 8.61 5.11 19.67
C PHE A 140 8.19 5.82 20.96
N ASP A 141 8.52 7.11 21.06
CA ASP A 141 7.92 7.96 22.09
C ASP A 141 6.42 8.09 21.74
N PRO A 142 5.50 7.98 22.71
CA PRO A 142 4.07 8.15 22.44
C PRO A 142 3.74 9.45 21.69
N LYS A 143 4.46 10.54 21.96
CA LYS A 143 4.26 11.83 21.27
C LYS A 143 4.59 11.80 19.77
N ASP A 144 5.37 10.81 19.32
CA ASP A 144 5.73 10.60 17.92
C ASP A 144 4.78 9.61 17.21
N ILE A 145 3.66 9.25 17.85
CA ILE A 145 2.61 8.40 17.28
C ILE A 145 1.38 9.24 16.98
N VAL A 146 0.86 9.09 15.77
CA VAL A 146 -0.48 9.57 15.37
C VAL A 146 -1.43 8.38 15.35
N LEU A 147 -2.61 8.52 15.91
CA LEU A 147 -3.69 7.53 15.82
C LEU A 147 -4.72 8.00 14.80
N THR A 148 -4.75 7.35 13.64
CA THR A 148 -5.67 7.61 12.52
C THR A 148 -6.69 6.47 12.39
N GLY A 149 -7.65 6.59 11.49
CA GLY A 149 -8.61 5.53 11.12
C GLY A 149 -10.01 5.74 11.68
N VAL A 150 -10.99 5.23 10.93
CA VAL A 150 -12.40 5.29 11.31
C VAL A 150 -12.74 4.25 12.37
N GLY A 151 -13.72 4.58 13.21
CA GLY A 151 -14.29 3.61 14.16
C GLY A 151 -13.40 3.30 15.35
N LYS A 152 -12.57 4.24 15.81
CA LYS A 152 -11.81 4.10 17.07
C LYS A 152 -12.78 3.85 18.22
N THR A 153 -12.56 2.76 18.94
CA THR A 153 -13.33 2.39 20.12
C THR A 153 -12.95 3.25 21.33
N SER A 154 -13.84 3.34 22.33
CA SER A 154 -13.53 4.06 23.57
C SER A 154 -12.28 3.50 24.27
N ALA A 155 -12.07 2.19 24.22
CA ALA A 155 -10.87 1.55 24.79
C ALA A 155 -9.58 1.95 24.06
N GLU A 156 -9.60 2.06 22.73
CA GLU A 156 -8.46 2.54 21.95
C GLU A 156 -8.17 4.01 22.21
N LEU A 157 -9.21 4.85 22.32
CA LEU A 157 -9.08 6.27 22.68
C LEU A 157 -8.52 6.43 24.09
N GLU A 158 -9.04 5.66 25.07
CA GLU A 158 -8.54 5.63 26.44
C GLU A 158 -7.06 5.26 26.49
N MET A 159 -6.69 4.18 25.83
CA MET A 159 -5.29 3.74 25.74
C MET A 159 -4.41 4.80 25.11
N ALA A 160 -4.80 5.39 23.99
CA ALA A 160 -4.01 6.40 23.27
C ALA A 160 -3.81 7.66 24.13
N ILE A 161 -4.88 8.17 24.77
CA ILE A 161 -4.84 9.36 25.62
C ILE A 161 -4.05 9.08 26.91
N ALA A 162 -4.26 7.91 27.53
CA ALA A 162 -3.54 7.51 28.73
C ALA A 162 -2.02 7.34 28.47
N LYS A 163 -1.63 6.88 27.30
CA LYS A 163 -0.22 6.76 26.89
C LYS A 163 0.39 8.09 26.44
N GLY A 164 -0.43 9.11 26.12
CA GLY A 164 0.05 10.40 25.63
C GLY A 164 0.43 10.38 24.15
N VAL A 165 -0.33 9.68 23.31
CA VAL A 165 -0.18 9.70 21.85
C VAL A 165 -0.21 11.13 21.34
N GLY A 166 0.69 11.45 20.40
CA GLY A 166 0.99 12.81 19.95
C GLY A 166 -0.19 13.53 19.31
N THR A 167 -0.98 12.82 18.50
CA THR A 167 -2.19 13.37 17.86
C THR A 167 -3.20 12.26 17.59
N ILE A 168 -4.48 12.55 17.70
CA ILE A 168 -5.57 11.69 17.25
C ILE A 168 -6.25 12.38 16.06
N ASN A 169 -6.17 11.78 14.88
CA ASN A 169 -6.88 12.23 13.69
C ASN A 169 -8.33 11.77 13.78
N ALA A 170 -9.23 12.69 14.13
CA ALA A 170 -10.65 12.42 14.28
C ALA A 170 -11.33 12.38 12.90
N GLU A 171 -12.24 11.44 12.73
CA GLU A 171 -12.92 11.17 11.46
C GLU A 171 -14.34 11.79 11.40
N SER A 172 -14.83 12.33 12.52
CA SER A 172 -16.16 12.93 12.62
C SER A 172 -16.33 13.85 13.81
N ALA A 173 -17.36 14.67 13.77
CA ALA A 173 -17.79 15.52 14.89
C ALA A 173 -18.12 14.69 16.16
N GLY A 174 -18.86 13.59 16.01
CA GLY A 174 -19.19 12.72 17.12
C GLY A 174 -17.98 11.97 17.69
N GLU A 175 -16.94 11.74 16.91
CA GLU A 175 -15.68 11.19 17.41
C GLU A 175 -14.94 12.21 18.27
N LEU A 176 -14.89 13.48 17.87
CA LEU A 176 -14.34 14.56 18.70
C LEU A 176 -15.05 14.64 20.06
N ASP A 177 -16.38 14.49 20.09
CA ASP A 177 -17.16 14.48 21.34
C ASP A 177 -16.77 13.29 22.23
N ARG A 178 -16.59 12.09 21.66
CA ARG A 178 -16.11 10.90 22.40
C ARG A 178 -14.67 11.07 22.90
N ILE A 179 -13.78 11.63 22.09
CA ILE A 179 -12.39 11.92 22.50
C ILE A 179 -12.40 12.89 23.68
N ALA A 180 -13.23 13.94 23.63
CA ALA A 180 -13.35 14.91 24.71
C ALA A 180 -13.87 14.28 26.01
N GLU A 181 -14.84 13.38 25.94
CA GLU A 181 -15.38 12.67 27.08
C GLU A 181 -14.33 11.75 27.73
N VAL A 182 -13.63 10.96 26.94
CA VAL A 182 -12.55 10.08 27.42
C VAL A 182 -11.41 10.91 28.01
N ALA A 183 -10.99 11.97 27.35
CA ALA A 183 -9.92 12.84 27.84
C ALA A 183 -10.29 13.47 29.18
N ARG A 184 -11.55 13.91 29.33
CA ARG A 184 -12.08 14.46 30.60
C ARG A 184 -12.10 13.40 31.70
N SER A 185 -12.54 12.18 31.43
CA SER A 185 -12.56 11.09 32.42
C SER A 185 -11.16 10.73 32.92
N LEU A 186 -10.15 10.90 32.09
CA LEU A 186 -8.75 10.67 32.45
C LEU A 186 -8.06 11.92 33.04
N ASN A 187 -8.78 13.03 33.19
CA ASN A 187 -8.24 14.34 33.60
C ASN A 187 -7.03 14.74 32.70
N ARG A 188 -7.17 14.59 31.39
CA ARG A 188 -6.15 14.92 30.37
C ARG A 188 -6.72 15.81 29.27
N VAL A 189 -5.82 16.36 28.48
CA VAL A 189 -6.15 17.08 27.25
C VAL A 189 -5.64 16.26 26.07
N ALA A 190 -6.56 15.88 25.19
CA ALA A 190 -6.23 15.16 23.97
C ALA A 190 -5.85 16.15 22.85
N ARG A 191 -4.75 15.90 22.17
CA ARG A 191 -4.35 16.65 20.96
C ARG A 191 -5.06 16.00 19.77
N VAL A 192 -5.77 16.82 19.00
CA VAL A 192 -6.62 16.32 17.90
C VAL A 192 -6.36 17.11 16.61
N ALA A 193 -6.44 16.42 15.49
CA ALA A 193 -6.63 17.00 14.17
C ALA A 193 -7.91 16.42 13.57
N LEU A 194 -8.62 17.17 12.74
CA LEU A 194 -9.80 16.68 12.05
C LEU A 194 -9.42 16.25 10.65
N ARG A 195 -9.76 15.01 10.30
CA ARG A 195 -9.61 14.53 8.93
C ARG A 195 -10.72 15.08 8.06
N VAL A 196 -10.30 15.72 6.98
CA VAL A 196 -11.21 16.30 5.99
C VAL A 196 -11.16 15.53 4.67
N ASN A 197 -12.29 15.51 4.00
CA ASN A 197 -12.45 14.94 2.67
C ASN A 197 -12.67 16.08 1.66
N PRO A 198 -11.67 16.39 0.82
CA PRO A 198 -11.76 17.51 -0.11
C PRO A 198 -12.52 17.20 -1.41
N ASP A 199 -13.08 16.00 -1.56
CA ASP A 199 -13.76 15.53 -2.77
C ASP A 199 -12.87 15.57 -4.03
N ILE A 200 -11.63 15.09 -3.88
CA ILE A 200 -10.65 15.00 -4.95
C ILE A 200 -10.54 13.55 -5.42
N ASP A 201 -10.73 13.35 -6.72
CA ASP A 201 -10.47 12.06 -7.35
C ASP A 201 -8.96 11.85 -7.51
N ALA A 202 -8.43 10.87 -6.80
CA ALA A 202 -7.03 10.47 -6.88
C ALA A 202 -6.71 9.58 -8.09
N GLN A 203 -7.70 9.28 -8.94
CA GLN A 203 -7.59 8.43 -10.14
C GLN A 203 -6.99 7.06 -9.85
N THR A 204 -7.38 6.46 -8.74
CA THR A 204 -6.90 5.16 -8.27
C THR A 204 -8.03 4.12 -8.27
N HIS A 205 -7.70 2.85 -7.98
CA HIS A 205 -8.72 1.80 -7.88
C HIS A 205 -9.80 2.17 -6.85
N ALA A 206 -11.07 1.93 -7.17
CA ALA A 206 -12.22 2.36 -6.36
C ALA A 206 -12.12 1.98 -4.87
N ASN A 207 -11.61 0.78 -4.57
CA ASN A 207 -11.48 0.29 -3.19
C ASN A 207 -10.35 0.96 -2.37
N ILE A 208 -9.45 1.73 -3.00
CA ILE A 208 -8.33 2.43 -2.34
C ILE A 208 -8.36 3.95 -2.55
N SER A 209 -9.40 4.48 -3.17
CA SER A 209 -9.73 5.90 -3.22
C SER A 209 -10.45 6.29 -1.93
N THR A 210 -9.97 7.32 -1.23
CA THR A 210 -10.53 7.76 0.07
C THR A 210 -10.94 9.22 0.08
N GLY A 211 -10.72 9.94 -1.02
CA GLY A 211 -10.97 11.39 -1.16
C GLY A 211 -12.33 11.77 -1.75
N LEU A 212 -13.21 10.82 -2.05
CA LEU A 212 -14.52 11.08 -2.66
C LEU A 212 -15.63 11.20 -1.58
N LYS A 213 -16.67 12.00 -1.86
CA LYS A 213 -17.84 12.19 -0.97
C LYS A 213 -18.54 10.91 -0.53
N SER A 214 -18.51 9.87 -1.39
CA SER A 214 -19.14 8.57 -1.10
C SER A 214 -18.36 7.72 -0.09
N ASN A 215 -17.16 8.13 0.33
CA ASN A 215 -16.33 7.35 1.21
C ASN A 215 -16.63 7.61 2.68
N LYS A 216 -16.40 6.59 3.51
CA LYS A 216 -16.63 6.62 4.95
C LYS A 216 -15.63 7.48 5.75
N PHE A 217 -14.64 8.11 5.08
CA PHE A 217 -13.49 8.75 5.72
C PHE A 217 -13.66 10.25 5.83
N GLY A 218 -13.35 10.79 7.01
CA GLY A 218 -13.30 12.21 7.27
C GLY A 218 -14.66 12.91 7.18
N VAL A 219 -14.63 14.22 7.37
CA VAL A 219 -15.78 15.11 7.18
C VAL A 219 -15.65 15.88 5.88
N PRO A 220 -16.74 16.33 5.25
CA PRO A 220 -16.66 17.23 4.10
C PRO A 220 -15.83 18.47 4.46
N LEU A 221 -14.97 18.91 3.54
CA LEU A 221 -14.08 20.05 3.77
C LEU A 221 -14.82 21.31 4.23
N HIS A 222 -16.01 21.57 3.64
CA HIS A 222 -16.81 22.75 3.95
C HIS A 222 -17.45 22.73 5.34
N ASP A 223 -17.58 21.56 5.98
CA ASP A 223 -18.13 21.43 7.34
C ASP A 223 -17.06 21.61 8.42
N ALA A 224 -15.80 21.46 8.06
CA ALA A 224 -14.70 21.41 9.04
C ALA A 224 -14.64 22.66 9.92
N ARG A 225 -14.76 23.85 9.34
CA ARG A 225 -14.69 25.12 10.07
C ARG A 225 -15.80 25.25 11.13
N ALA A 226 -17.04 24.85 10.78
CA ALA A 226 -18.16 24.82 11.72
C ALA A 226 -17.93 23.81 12.85
N ILE A 227 -17.43 22.62 12.54
CA ILE A 227 -17.10 21.57 13.52
C ILE A 227 -16.05 22.08 14.53
N TYR A 228 -15.01 22.77 14.07
CA TYR A 228 -14.01 23.37 14.95
C TYR A 228 -14.63 24.44 15.87
N ALA A 229 -15.41 25.35 15.30
CA ALA A 229 -16.04 26.44 16.06
C ALA A 229 -16.98 25.93 17.15
N GLU A 230 -17.84 24.95 16.84
CA GLU A 230 -18.77 24.33 17.79
C GLU A 230 -18.07 23.65 18.97
N ARG A 231 -16.89 23.06 18.72
CA ARG A 231 -16.15 22.28 19.71
C ARG A 231 -15.03 23.04 20.41
N ARG A 232 -14.85 24.31 20.08
CA ARG A 232 -13.88 25.20 20.74
C ARG A 232 -14.00 25.23 22.26
N ARG A 233 -15.22 25.07 22.77
CA ARG A 233 -15.52 25.05 24.22
C ARG A 233 -15.07 23.78 24.95
N LEU A 234 -14.72 22.71 24.23
CA LEU A 234 -14.32 21.43 24.83
C LEU A 234 -12.88 21.52 25.34
N SER A 235 -12.71 21.98 26.59
CA SER A 235 -11.40 22.24 27.20
C SER A 235 -10.50 21.00 27.32
N SER A 236 -11.07 19.80 27.19
CA SER A 236 -10.33 18.54 27.15
C SER A 236 -9.77 18.20 25.76
N LEU A 237 -10.02 19.06 24.74
CA LEU A 237 -9.42 18.95 23.42
C LEU A 237 -8.46 20.11 23.16
N ARG A 238 -7.34 19.82 22.51
CA ARG A 238 -6.46 20.79 21.91
C ARG A 238 -6.39 20.50 20.41
N PHE A 239 -6.98 21.38 19.62
CA PHE A 239 -6.89 21.30 18.16
C PHE A 239 -5.49 21.75 17.73
N VAL A 240 -4.76 20.84 17.06
CA VAL A 240 -3.35 21.06 16.70
C VAL A 240 -3.09 21.04 15.19
N GLY A 241 -4.03 20.56 14.39
CA GLY A 241 -3.83 20.45 12.95
C GLY A 241 -5.07 19.99 12.21
N VAL A 242 -4.92 19.88 10.92
CA VAL A 242 -5.89 19.30 9.98
C VAL A 242 -5.22 18.17 9.20
N HIS A 243 -5.97 17.14 8.85
CA HIS A 243 -5.48 15.94 8.18
C HIS A 243 -6.28 15.66 6.90
N VAL A 244 -5.59 15.21 5.85
CA VAL A 244 -6.19 14.72 4.62
C VAL A 244 -5.51 13.42 4.17
N HIS A 245 -6.28 12.51 3.60
CA HIS A 245 -5.73 11.35 2.89
C HIS A 245 -6.67 11.01 1.74
N ILE A 246 -6.26 11.30 0.50
CA ILE A 246 -7.14 11.22 -0.68
C ILE A 246 -7.16 9.85 -1.36
N GLY A 247 -6.20 8.97 -1.05
CA GLY A 247 -6.13 7.64 -1.66
C GLY A 247 -4.78 6.98 -1.54
N SER A 248 -4.65 5.83 -2.18
CA SER A 248 -3.42 5.03 -2.22
C SER A 248 -3.06 4.70 -3.66
N GLN A 249 -1.78 4.49 -3.95
CA GLN A 249 -1.27 4.26 -5.31
C GLN A 249 -1.51 5.45 -6.24
N ILE A 250 -1.27 6.66 -5.75
CA ILE A 250 -1.38 7.89 -6.55
C ILE A 250 -0.16 7.98 -7.46
N THR A 251 -0.40 8.18 -8.76
CA THR A 251 0.62 8.10 -9.82
C THR A 251 0.94 9.45 -10.45
N SER A 252 0.20 10.52 -10.06
CA SER A 252 0.39 11.87 -10.56
C SER A 252 0.42 12.91 -9.44
N ALA A 253 1.13 14.02 -9.66
CA ALA A 253 1.33 15.05 -8.65
C ALA A 253 0.10 15.94 -8.43
N GLU A 254 -0.73 16.13 -9.45
CA GLU A 254 -1.83 17.11 -9.41
C GLU A 254 -2.90 16.84 -8.33
N PRO A 255 -3.39 15.60 -8.11
CA PRO A 255 -4.30 15.34 -6.99
C PRO A 255 -3.68 15.67 -5.63
N LEU A 256 -2.37 15.39 -5.44
CA LEU A 256 -1.65 15.69 -4.20
C LEU A 256 -1.49 17.19 -4.00
N ARG A 257 -1.17 17.96 -5.06
CA ARG A 257 -1.11 19.42 -5.01
C ARG A 257 -2.46 20.03 -4.64
N ARG A 258 -3.55 19.59 -5.26
CA ARG A 258 -4.90 20.06 -4.95
C ARG A 258 -5.30 19.76 -3.52
N ALA A 259 -4.92 18.59 -2.98
CA ALA A 259 -5.18 18.24 -1.60
C ALA A 259 -4.40 19.15 -0.64
N ALA A 260 -3.14 19.45 -0.95
CA ALA A 260 -2.33 20.38 -0.18
C ALA A 260 -2.91 21.80 -0.19
N ASP A 261 -3.32 22.33 -1.35
CA ASP A 261 -3.94 23.65 -1.48
C ASP A 261 -5.24 23.76 -0.65
N ALA A 262 -6.13 22.76 -0.77
CA ALA A 262 -7.38 22.72 -0.02
C ALA A 262 -7.13 22.69 1.51
N LEU A 263 -6.15 21.85 1.96
CA LEU A 263 -5.83 21.72 3.37
C LEU A 263 -5.17 23.00 3.94
N VAL A 264 -4.25 23.60 3.19
CA VAL A 264 -3.59 24.86 3.56
C VAL A 264 -4.62 25.99 3.66
N SER A 265 -5.54 26.10 2.71
CA SER A 265 -6.60 27.11 2.74
C SER A 265 -7.48 26.97 3.97
N LEU A 266 -7.92 25.75 4.30
CA LEU A 266 -8.68 25.48 5.53
C LEU A 266 -7.86 25.84 6.79
N ALA A 267 -6.59 25.49 6.84
CA ALA A 267 -5.73 25.76 7.99
C ALA A 267 -5.52 27.27 8.19
N MET A 268 -5.43 28.05 7.11
CA MET A 268 -5.38 29.52 7.16
C MET A 268 -6.69 30.08 7.73
N ASP A 269 -7.85 29.65 7.24
CA ASP A 269 -9.15 30.07 7.75
C ASP A 269 -9.30 29.77 9.25
N LEU A 270 -8.87 28.56 9.69
CA LEU A 270 -8.90 28.18 11.10
C LEU A 270 -7.95 29.04 11.95
N THR A 271 -6.80 29.44 11.39
CA THR A 271 -5.88 30.36 12.08
C THR A 271 -6.47 31.76 12.24
N GLU A 272 -7.15 32.27 11.20
CA GLU A 272 -7.91 33.52 11.28
C GLU A 272 -9.04 33.45 12.31
N ASP A 273 -9.69 32.30 12.46
CA ASP A 273 -10.69 32.03 13.52
C ASP A 273 -10.06 31.89 14.91
N GLY A 274 -8.72 31.98 15.03
CA GLY A 274 -7.98 31.97 16.28
C GLY A 274 -7.68 30.56 16.82
N PHE A 275 -7.65 29.51 15.97
CA PHE A 275 -7.10 28.22 16.32
C PHE A 275 -5.57 28.20 16.12
N SER A 276 -4.86 27.52 17.02
CA SER A 276 -3.41 27.35 16.90
C SER A 276 -3.12 26.07 16.09
N ILE A 277 -2.95 26.23 14.79
CA ILE A 277 -2.58 25.13 13.90
C ILE A 277 -1.06 24.93 13.97
N GLU A 278 -0.63 23.79 14.48
CA GLU A 278 0.80 23.44 14.68
C GLU A 278 1.37 22.69 13.48
N HIS A 279 0.55 21.98 12.71
CA HIS A 279 0.93 21.23 11.52
C HIS A 279 -0.26 21.00 10.58
N VAL A 280 0.04 20.67 9.34
CA VAL A 280 -0.89 20.08 8.40
C VAL A 280 -0.42 18.67 8.06
N ASP A 281 -1.34 17.71 7.94
CA ASP A 281 -1.03 16.33 7.64
C ASP A 281 -1.62 15.95 6.27
N LEU A 282 -0.73 15.73 5.30
CA LEU A 282 -1.10 15.36 3.93
C LEU A 282 -1.39 13.87 3.76
N GLY A 283 -1.26 13.08 4.83
CA GLY A 283 -1.43 11.64 4.76
C GLY A 283 -0.36 10.97 3.90
N GLY A 284 -0.73 9.82 3.36
CA GLY A 284 0.12 9.09 2.43
C GLY A 284 -0.42 9.15 1.00
N GLY A 285 -0.26 8.03 0.30
CA GLY A 285 -0.85 7.83 -1.02
C GLY A 285 0.16 7.69 -2.15
N LEU A 286 1.39 8.16 -1.99
CA LEU A 286 2.43 8.01 -3.00
C LEU A 286 2.55 6.54 -3.43
N GLY A 287 2.41 6.29 -4.74
CA GLY A 287 2.42 4.96 -5.33
C GLY A 287 3.82 4.44 -5.63
N ILE A 288 3.87 3.18 -6.09
CA ILE A 288 5.07 2.54 -6.64
C ILE A 288 4.79 1.93 -8.01
N ALA A 289 5.85 1.72 -8.80
CA ALA A 289 5.75 1.13 -10.13
C ALA A 289 5.65 -0.40 -10.06
N TYR A 290 4.45 -0.96 -10.10
CA TYR A 290 4.27 -2.41 -10.14
C TYR A 290 4.54 -3.02 -11.52
N GLU A 291 4.17 -2.32 -12.59
CA GLU A 291 4.25 -2.80 -13.99
C GLU A 291 5.33 -2.06 -14.79
N GLY A 292 6.27 -1.40 -14.13
CA GLY A 292 7.25 -0.55 -14.81
C GLY A 292 6.67 0.76 -15.38
N ARG A 293 5.41 1.09 -15.06
CA ARG A 293 4.80 2.36 -15.48
C ARG A 293 5.48 3.52 -14.76
N PRO A 294 5.65 4.66 -15.44
CA PRO A 294 6.20 5.86 -14.81
C PRO A 294 5.38 6.26 -13.57
N MET A 295 6.07 6.61 -12.51
CA MET A 295 5.51 7.08 -11.25
C MET A 295 6.13 8.41 -10.89
N ILE A 296 5.38 9.24 -10.18
CA ILE A 296 5.97 10.44 -9.61
C ILE A 296 7.03 10.07 -8.58
N SER A 297 8.16 10.75 -8.65
CA SER A 297 9.22 10.64 -7.67
C SER A 297 8.88 11.40 -6.38
N PRO A 298 9.53 11.11 -5.25
CA PRO A 298 9.44 11.95 -4.05
C PRO A 298 9.76 13.41 -4.31
N GLY A 299 10.75 13.71 -5.19
CA GLY A 299 11.10 15.08 -5.58
C GLY A 299 9.99 15.80 -6.33
N GLU A 300 9.33 15.15 -7.29
CA GLU A 300 8.17 15.72 -8.00
C GLU A 300 6.98 15.93 -7.05
N TYR A 301 6.78 15.02 -6.10
CA TYR A 301 5.77 15.20 -5.05
C TYR A 301 6.08 16.45 -4.21
N ALA A 302 7.29 16.55 -3.67
CA ALA A 302 7.69 17.73 -2.89
C ALA A 302 7.59 19.02 -3.70
N ALA A 303 8.05 19.03 -4.95
CA ALA A 303 7.95 20.19 -5.85
C ALA A 303 6.51 20.64 -6.08
N ALA A 304 5.56 19.69 -6.08
CA ALA A 304 4.14 20.01 -6.27
C ALA A 304 3.47 20.59 -4.99
N VAL A 305 3.84 20.12 -3.79
CA VAL A 305 3.11 20.50 -2.57
C VAL A 305 3.80 21.58 -1.73
N VAL A 306 5.13 21.66 -1.75
CA VAL A 306 5.88 22.63 -0.92
C VAL A 306 5.53 24.10 -1.21
N PRO A 307 5.29 24.53 -2.47
CA PRO A 307 4.83 25.89 -2.74
C PRO A 307 3.52 26.25 -2.01
N GLU A 308 2.57 25.32 -1.95
CA GLU A 308 1.29 25.50 -1.23
C GLU A 308 1.54 25.58 0.29
N LEU A 309 2.36 24.69 0.83
CA LEU A 309 2.68 24.63 2.25
C LEU A 309 3.37 25.91 2.76
N LYS A 310 4.20 26.54 1.93
CA LYS A 310 4.88 27.82 2.26
C LYS A 310 3.93 28.98 2.52
N ARG A 311 2.69 28.92 2.04
CA ARG A 311 1.66 29.95 2.29
C ARG A 311 1.24 29.98 3.76
N LEU A 312 1.24 28.82 4.43
CA LEU A 312 0.86 28.69 5.85
C LEU A 312 2.08 28.74 6.77
N GLY A 313 3.21 28.16 6.37
CA GLY A 313 4.47 28.21 7.11
C GLY A 313 4.57 27.30 8.34
N VAL A 314 3.64 26.33 8.51
CA VAL A 314 3.72 25.34 9.59
C VAL A 314 4.32 24.02 9.06
N PRO A 315 4.91 23.18 9.92
CA PRO A 315 5.42 21.86 9.51
C PRO A 315 4.38 20.99 8.82
N VAL A 316 4.82 20.16 7.87
CA VAL A 316 3.99 19.14 7.23
C VAL A 316 4.27 17.76 7.82
N VAL A 317 3.20 16.98 8.00
CA VAL A 317 3.25 15.54 8.29
C VAL A 317 2.96 14.78 7.00
N LEU A 318 3.73 13.72 6.77
CA LEU A 318 3.58 12.79 5.65
C LEU A 318 3.43 11.38 6.22
N GLU A 319 2.45 10.60 5.70
CA GLU A 319 2.17 9.23 6.16
C GLU A 319 2.45 8.17 5.05
N PRO A 320 3.69 8.10 4.50
CA PRO A 320 3.98 7.13 3.48
C PRO A 320 4.00 5.71 4.07
N GLY A 321 3.34 4.79 3.39
CA GLY A 321 3.40 3.36 3.70
C GLY A 321 3.97 2.59 2.51
N ARG A 322 3.18 2.46 1.45
CA ARG A 322 3.55 1.74 0.23
C ARG A 322 4.86 2.21 -0.38
N ALA A 323 5.06 3.51 -0.50
CA ALA A 323 6.26 4.09 -1.09
C ALA A 323 7.54 3.70 -0.33
N VAL A 324 7.44 3.42 0.98
CA VAL A 324 8.60 3.04 1.81
C VAL A 324 8.92 1.56 1.72
N VAL A 325 7.90 0.68 1.80
CA VAL A 325 8.17 -0.77 1.92
C VAL A 325 7.76 -1.60 0.70
N GLY A 326 7.05 -1.03 -0.28
CA GLY A 326 6.46 -1.80 -1.37
C GLY A 326 7.47 -2.59 -2.19
N HIS A 327 8.51 -1.94 -2.69
CA HIS A 327 9.57 -2.58 -3.47
C HIS A 327 10.54 -3.42 -2.65
N SER A 328 10.53 -3.27 -1.32
CA SER A 328 11.48 -3.98 -0.46
C SER A 328 11.20 -5.46 -0.32
N GLY A 329 10.01 -5.95 -0.64
CA GLY A 329 9.58 -7.31 -0.34
C GLY A 329 9.28 -8.18 -1.55
N ALA A 330 9.56 -9.47 -1.42
CA ALA A 330 9.11 -10.53 -2.31
C ALA A 330 8.47 -11.67 -1.51
N LEU A 331 7.38 -12.24 -2.04
CA LEU A 331 6.86 -13.53 -1.61
C LEU A 331 7.50 -14.62 -2.48
N VAL A 332 8.29 -15.48 -1.86
CA VAL A 332 8.90 -16.61 -2.54
C VAL A 332 8.09 -17.87 -2.28
N SER A 333 7.73 -18.56 -3.33
CA SER A 333 6.85 -19.74 -3.32
C SER A 333 7.40 -20.81 -4.22
N ARG A 334 7.02 -22.06 -3.97
CA ARG A 334 7.43 -23.23 -4.75
C ARG A 334 6.27 -23.72 -5.61
N VAL A 335 6.57 -24.12 -6.84
CA VAL A 335 5.63 -24.82 -7.72
C VAL A 335 5.42 -26.23 -7.16
N VAL A 336 4.20 -26.54 -6.76
CA VAL A 336 3.81 -27.86 -6.23
C VAL A 336 3.22 -28.76 -7.31
N ASP A 337 2.64 -28.15 -8.35
CA ASP A 337 2.09 -28.89 -9.48
C ASP A 337 2.07 -28.03 -10.74
N THR A 338 2.12 -28.68 -11.91
CA THR A 338 1.89 -28.04 -13.20
C THR A 338 0.90 -28.86 -14.00
N LYS A 339 -0.04 -28.22 -14.68
CA LYS A 339 -0.98 -28.88 -15.57
C LYS A 339 -1.24 -28.08 -16.83
N ARG A 340 -1.58 -28.80 -17.90
CA ARG A 340 -2.03 -28.20 -19.16
C ARG A 340 -3.45 -28.70 -19.46
N ASN A 341 -4.34 -27.78 -19.72
CA ASN A 341 -5.70 -28.11 -20.15
C ASN A 341 -5.74 -28.42 -21.66
N PRO A 342 -6.81 -29.10 -22.15
CA PRO A 342 -6.97 -29.39 -23.58
C PRO A 342 -7.04 -28.16 -24.48
N ASP A 343 -7.41 -26.99 -23.96
CA ASP A 343 -7.42 -25.71 -24.66
C ASP A 343 -6.02 -25.08 -24.78
N GLY A 344 -4.98 -25.76 -24.27
CA GLY A 344 -3.60 -25.31 -24.29
C GLY A 344 -3.19 -24.43 -23.10
N ARG A 345 -4.11 -24.03 -22.21
CA ARG A 345 -3.82 -23.21 -21.04
C ARG A 345 -2.94 -23.97 -20.04
N GLN A 346 -1.88 -23.34 -19.59
CA GLN A 346 -0.92 -23.90 -18.65
C GLN A 346 -1.10 -23.26 -17.26
N PHE A 347 -1.05 -24.09 -16.23
CA PHE A 347 -1.15 -23.67 -14.83
C PHE A 347 0.11 -24.07 -14.07
N ALA A 348 0.65 -23.16 -13.28
CA ALA A 348 1.59 -23.47 -12.21
C ALA A 348 0.90 -23.23 -10.86
N VAL A 349 0.71 -24.28 -10.10
CA VAL A 349 0.11 -24.23 -8.76
C VAL A 349 1.22 -24.02 -7.75
N LEU A 350 1.11 -22.98 -6.96
CA LEU A 350 2.10 -22.61 -5.94
C LEU A 350 1.71 -23.15 -4.56
N ASP A 351 2.67 -23.26 -3.65
CA ASP A 351 2.42 -23.53 -2.23
C ASP A 351 1.96 -22.28 -1.45
N ALA A 352 2.04 -21.08 -2.05
CA ALA A 352 1.39 -19.85 -1.59
C ALA A 352 0.06 -19.64 -2.33
N GLY A 353 -0.89 -18.97 -1.69
CA GLY A 353 -2.17 -18.58 -2.26
C GLY A 353 -2.60 -17.17 -1.86
N MET A 354 -3.87 -16.86 -2.11
CA MET A 354 -4.47 -15.61 -1.66
C MET A 354 -4.40 -15.44 -0.14
N THR A 355 -4.16 -16.50 0.60
CA THR A 355 -3.93 -16.49 2.04
C THR A 355 -2.62 -15.85 2.43
N GLU A 356 -1.60 -15.92 1.59
CA GLU A 356 -0.33 -15.21 1.79
C GLU A 356 -0.35 -13.84 1.12
N LEU A 357 -0.86 -13.72 -0.12
CA LEU A 357 -0.90 -12.46 -0.87
C LEU A 357 -2.29 -12.24 -1.47
N MET A 358 -3.15 -11.59 -0.71
CA MET A 358 -4.55 -11.34 -1.07
C MET A 358 -4.74 -10.32 -2.21
N ARG A 359 -3.77 -9.44 -2.42
CA ARG A 359 -3.92 -8.26 -3.30
C ARG A 359 -4.33 -8.59 -4.75
N PRO A 360 -3.80 -9.63 -5.43
CA PRO A 360 -4.27 -10.01 -6.76
C PRO A 360 -5.75 -10.39 -6.77
N ALA A 361 -6.20 -11.22 -5.81
CA ALA A 361 -7.59 -11.64 -5.71
C ALA A 361 -8.54 -10.49 -5.36
N LEU A 362 -8.14 -9.58 -4.45
CA LEU A 362 -8.99 -8.52 -3.92
C LEU A 362 -9.05 -7.26 -4.81
N TYR A 363 -7.92 -6.92 -5.44
CA TYR A 363 -7.77 -5.65 -6.18
C TYR A 363 -7.36 -5.84 -7.63
N GLY A 364 -7.19 -7.08 -8.12
CA GLY A 364 -6.59 -7.32 -9.43
C GLY A 364 -5.15 -6.79 -9.53
N SER A 365 -4.44 -6.68 -8.40
CA SER A 365 -3.12 -6.05 -8.36
C SER A 365 -2.08 -6.87 -9.11
N PHE A 366 -1.32 -6.19 -9.95
CA PHE A 366 -0.16 -6.78 -10.61
C PHE A 366 1.01 -6.94 -9.64
N HIS A 367 1.74 -8.06 -9.78
CA HIS A 367 3.05 -8.27 -9.19
C HIS A 367 3.97 -8.89 -10.25
N ARG A 368 5.22 -8.45 -10.30
CA ARG A 368 6.23 -9.09 -11.14
C ARG A 368 6.50 -10.48 -10.58
N ILE A 369 6.57 -11.48 -11.46
CA ILE A 369 6.87 -12.86 -11.09
C ILE A 369 8.12 -13.27 -11.84
N VAL A 370 9.12 -13.75 -11.13
CA VAL A 370 10.39 -14.19 -11.71
C VAL A 370 10.81 -15.55 -11.13
N PRO A 371 11.46 -16.42 -11.90
CA PRO A 371 12.09 -17.59 -11.36
C PRO A 371 13.21 -17.26 -10.39
N VAL A 372 13.36 -18.01 -9.31
CA VAL A 372 14.49 -17.86 -8.37
C VAL A 372 15.78 -18.39 -8.96
N GLN A 373 15.71 -19.46 -9.74
CA GLN A 373 16.85 -19.99 -10.50
C GLN A 373 16.70 -19.65 -11.98
N PRO A 374 17.78 -19.31 -12.69
CA PRO A 374 17.74 -19.07 -14.13
C PRO A 374 17.16 -20.31 -14.86
N ARG A 375 16.39 -20.04 -15.89
CA ARG A 375 15.88 -21.05 -16.81
C ARG A 375 16.13 -20.59 -18.23
N ASP A 376 16.73 -21.45 -19.01
CA ASP A 376 16.86 -21.29 -20.46
C ASP A 376 15.58 -21.78 -21.16
N GLY A 377 15.24 -21.20 -22.29
CA GLY A 377 14.13 -21.64 -23.14
C GLY A 377 13.21 -20.47 -23.53
N GLU A 378 12.25 -20.79 -24.39
CA GLU A 378 11.22 -19.83 -24.78
C GLU A 378 10.24 -19.59 -23.63
N GLU A 379 9.85 -18.34 -23.45
CA GLU A 379 8.79 -17.99 -22.51
C GLU A 379 7.43 -18.39 -23.10
N THR A 380 6.60 -18.98 -22.27
CA THR A 380 5.23 -19.37 -22.59
C THR A 380 4.26 -18.76 -21.59
N ALA A 381 2.98 -18.67 -21.96
CA ALA A 381 1.94 -18.11 -21.10
C ALA A 381 1.55 -19.09 -19.99
N TRP A 382 1.61 -18.63 -18.74
CA TRP A 382 1.24 -19.37 -17.54
C TRP A 382 0.18 -18.66 -16.75
N ASP A 383 -0.82 -19.39 -16.26
CA ASP A 383 -1.67 -18.95 -15.15
C ASP A 383 -1.00 -19.40 -13.84
N ILE A 384 -0.62 -18.44 -13.01
CA ILE A 384 0.01 -18.68 -11.71
C ILE A 384 -1.07 -18.63 -10.65
N VAL A 385 -1.31 -19.76 -10.00
CA VAL A 385 -2.45 -19.97 -9.10
C VAL A 385 -2.00 -20.53 -7.75
N GLY A 386 -2.80 -20.30 -6.72
CA GLY A 386 -2.58 -20.85 -5.39
C GLY A 386 -3.37 -22.16 -5.15
N PRO A 387 -3.25 -22.73 -3.94
CA PRO A 387 -3.86 -24.00 -3.55
C PRO A 387 -5.21 -23.83 -2.84
N ILE A 388 -5.80 -22.63 -2.82
CA ILE A 388 -7.04 -22.37 -2.11
C ILE A 388 -8.25 -22.82 -2.93
N CYS A 389 -9.29 -23.32 -2.25
CA CYS A 389 -10.51 -23.82 -2.90
C CYS A 389 -11.42 -22.68 -3.39
N GLU A 390 -10.84 -21.68 -4.08
CA GLU A 390 -11.57 -20.56 -4.67
C GLU A 390 -11.01 -20.20 -6.05
N SER A 391 -11.90 -19.86 -7.00
CA SER A 391 -11.52 -19.46 -8.35
C SER A 391 -10.79 -18.09 -8.40
N SER A 392 -10.87 -17.33 -7.32
CA SER A 392 -10.15 -16.06 -7.14
C SER A 392 -8.70 -16.24 -6.72
N ASP A 393 -8.26 -17.45 -6.37
CA ASP A 393 -6.89 -17.74 -5.95
C ASP A 393 -5.92 -17.80 -7.14
N VAL A 394 -5.75 -16.64 -7.78
CA VAL A 394 -4.94 -16.42 -8.97
C VAL A 394 -4.02 -15.23 -8.74
N PHE A 395 -2.73 -15.45 -8.89
CA PHE A 395 -1.72 -14.38 -8.82
C PHE A 395 -1.53 -13.65 -10.15
N ALA A 396 -1.58 -14.40 -11.24
CA ALA A 396 -1.45 -13.86 -12.59
C ALA A 396 -2.09 -14.78 -13.62
N ARG A 397 -2.57 -14.19 -14.72
CA ARG A 397 -3.02 -14.88 -15.92
C ARG A 397 -2.12 -14.53 -17.08
N ASP A 398 -1.95 -15.49 -18.00
CA ASP A 398 -1.19 -15.32 -19.23
C ASP A 398 0.20 -14.69 -19.00
N ARG A 399 0.85 -15.05 -17.87
CA ARG A 399 2.17 -14.51 -17.54
C ARG A 399 3.23 -15.21 -18.36
N MET A 400 3.97 -14.43 -19.18
CA MET A 400 5.11 -14.94 -19.94
C MET A 400 6.25 -15.29 -18.98
N LEU A 401 6.59 -16.57 -18.92
CA LEU A 401 7.65 -17.13 -18.08
C LEU A 401 8.31 -18.31 -18.83
N PRO A 402 9.58 -18.59 -18.55
CA PRO A 402 10.20 -19.84 -19.02
C PRO A 402 9.46 -21.06 -18.47
N GLU A 403 9.73 -22.24 -19.04
CA GLU A 403 9.10 -23.49 -18.57
C GLU A 403 9.25 -23.68 -17.07
N LEU A 404 8.13 -23.75 -16.37
CA LEU A 404 8.09 -24.02 -14.93
C LEU A 404 7.87 -25.50 -14.66
N ARG A 405 8.58 -26.02 -13.66
CA ARG A 405 8.52 -27.44 -13.24
C ARG A 405 8.20 -27.55 -11.76
N VAL A 406 7.66 -28.68 -11.35
CA VAL A 406 7.47 -29.01 -9.94
C VAL A 406 8.80 -28.88 -9.20
N ASN A 407 8.74 -28.24 -8.03
CA ASN A 407 9.85 -27.84 -7.17
C ASN A 407 10.62 -26.58 -7.60
N ASP A 408 10.32 -25.96 -8.72
CA ASP A 408 10.87 -24.64 -9.01
C ASP A 408 10.39 -23.61 -7.99
N ALA A 409 11.28 -22.73 -7.59
CA ALA A 409 10.91 -21.56 -6.78
C ALA A 409 10.69 -20.34 -7.67
N VAL A 410 9.62 -19.61 -7.40
CA VAL A 410 9.31 -18.32 -8.04
C VAL A 410 9.16 -17.23 -6.98
N ALA A 411 9.52 -16.01 -7.32
CA ALA A 411 9.38 -14.85 -6.47
C ALA A 411 8.34 -13.88 -7.07
N LEU A 412 7.32 -13.57 -6.28
CA LEU A 412 6.37 -12.51 -6.56
C LEU A 412 6.93 -11.24 -5.91
N LEU A 413 7.41 -10.29 -6.73
CA LEU A 413 8.08 -9.09 -6.29
C LEU A 413 7.10 -7.98 -5.86
N ASP A 414 7.61 -6.92 -5.26
CA ASP A 414 6.85 -5.73 -4.87
C ASP A 414 5.74 -6.03 -3.83
N THR A 415 5.98 -7.00 -2.96
CA THR A 415 5.00 -7.47 -1.96
C THR A 415 5.25 -6.95 -0.55
N GLY A 416 6.21 -6.04 -0.37
CA GLY A 416 6.59 -5.52 0.96
C GLY A 416 5.49 -4.70 1.63
N ALA A 417 4.57 -4.11 0.86
CA ALA A 417 3.41 -3.39 1.38
C ALA A 417 2.11 -4.19 1.16
N TYR A 418 1.30 -4.29 2.22
CA TYR A 418 -0.03 -4.95 2.16
C TYR A 418 0.03 -6.41 1.67
N GLY A 419 1.17 -7.07 1.82
CA GLY A 419 1.35 -8.50 1.62
C GLY A 419 1.12 -9.24 2.94
N ALA A 420 2.19 -9.48 3.68
CA ALA A 420 2.18 -10.26 4.91
C ALA A 420 1.19 -9.77 5.99
N VAL A 421 0.88 -8.46 6.03
CA VAL A 421 -0.09 -7.89 6.99
C VAL A 421 -1.55 -8.21 6.65
N MET A 422 -1.85 -8.60 5.41
CA MET A 422 -3.19 -9.02 4.97
C MET A 422 -3.33 -10.54 4.90
N ALA A 423 -2.30 -11.29 5.27
CA ALA A 423 -2.35 -12.74 5.28
C ALA A 423 -3.37 -13.29 6.29
N SER A 424 -3.90 -14.47 6.02
CA SER A 424 -4.95 -15.10 6.82
C SER A 424 -4.73 -16.60 6.99
N ASN A 425 -5.44 -17.19 7.95
CA ASN A 425 -5.48 -18.64 8.17
C ASN A 425 -6.66 -19.33 7.44
N TYR A 426 -7.16 -18.75 6.35
CA TYR A 426 -8.20 -19.40 5.57
C TYR A 426 -7.73 -20.80 5.10
N ASN A 427 -8.63 -21.78 5.06
CA ASN A 427 -8.32 -23.20 4.89
C ASN A 427 -7.28 -23.75 5.87
N ARG A 428 -7.13 -23.14 7.07
CA ARG A 428 -6.12 -23.49 8.10
C ARG A 428 -4.67 -23.45 7.58
N ARG A 429 -4.40 -22.68 6.54
CA ARG A 429 -3.04 -22.44 6.09
C ARG A 429 -2.30 -21.55 7.08
N LEU A 430 -1.02 -21.84 7.24
CA LEU A 430 -0.19 -21.20 8.25
C LEU A 430 0.45 -19.93 7.69
N LEU A 431 0.52 -18.87 8.47
CA LEU A 431 1.20 -17.65 8.09
C LEU A 431 2.67 -17.92 7.76
N ALA A 432 3.10 -17.43 6.60
CA ALA A 432 4.48 -17.55 6.13
C ALA A 432 5.47 -16.80 7.06
N PRO A 433 6.71 -17.28 7.20
CA PRO A 433 7.75 -16.55 7.90
C PRO A 433 8.16 -15.31 7.10
N GLU A 434 8.73 -14.33 7.81
CA GLU A 434 9.37 -13.16 7.21
C GLU A 434 10.86 -13.14 7.50
N VAL A 435 11.66 -12.84 6.49
CA VAL A 435 13.12 -12.71 6.55
C VAL A 435 13.48 -11.27 6.17
N LEU A 436 14.38 -10.67 6.93
CA LEU A 436 14.98 -9.38 6.60
C LEU A 436 16.42 -9.61 6.16
N VAL A 437 16.74 -9.19 4.96
CA VAL A 437 18.11 -9.09 4.43
C VAL A 437 18.65 -7.72 4.81
N ASP A 438 19.80 -7.69 5.45
CA ASP A 438 20.51 -6.47 5.81
C ASP A 438 21.98 -6.63 5.44
N GLU A 439 22.43 -5.85 4.49
CA GLU A 439 23.74 -5.98 3.85
C GLU A 439 23.95 -7.40 3.27
N THR A 440 24.93 -8.15 3.77
CA THR A 440 25.26 -9.51 3.31
C THR A 440 24.66 -10.61 4.19
N GLN A 441 23.85 -10.25 5.16
CA GLN A 441 23.26 -11.18 6.12
C GLN A 441 21.74 -11.16 6.06
N TRP A 442 21.13 -12.18 6.63
CA TRP A 442 19.68 -12.22 6.78
C TRP A 442 19.28 -12.86 8.11
N THR A 443 18.11 -12.46 8.61
CA THR A 443 17.53 -12.98 9.84
C THR A 443 16.05 -13.25 9.67
N VAL A 444 15.52 -14.27 10.35
CA VAL A 444 14.08 -14.51 10.45
C VAL A 444 13.51 -13.50 11.43
N ILE A 445 12.72 -12.56 10.94
CA ILE A 445 12.08 -11.49 11.74
C ILE A 445 10.67 -11.84 12.21
N ARG A 446 10.03 -12.82 11.56
CA ARG A 446 8.81 -13.50 12.01
C ARG A 446 8.95 -14.98 11.66
N ARG A 447 8.80 -15.86 12.65
CA ARG A 447 8.85 -17.31 12.41
C ARG A 447 7.60 -17.79 11.65
N ARG A 448 7.69 -18.95 11.03
CA ARG A 448 6.52 -19.64 10.48
C ARG A 448 5.54 -19.95 11.60
N GLN A 449 4.26 -19.71 11.36
CA GLN A 449 3.20 -20.12 12.27
C GLN A 449 3.11 -21.67 12.31
N THR A 450 2.75 -22.21 13.45
CA THR A 450 2.46 -23.64 13.61
C THR A 450 0.95 -23.85 13.74
N ILE A 451 0.50 -25.10 13.56
CA ILE A 451 -0.91 -25.43 13.78
C ILE A 451 -1.30 -25.20 15.25
N ASP A 452 -0.38 -25.42 16.18
CA ASP A 452 -0.60 -25.17 17.61
C ASP A 452 -0.81 -23.68 17.90
N ASP A 453 -0.11 -22.77 17.17
CA ASP A 453 -0.36 -21.32 17.28
C ASP A 453 -1.79 -20.97 16.83
N VAL A 454 -2.30 -21.62 15.82
CA VAL A 454 -3.67 -21.39 15.33
C VAL A 454 -4.70 -21.92 16.33
N LEU A 455 -4.46 -23.11 16.88
CA LEU A 455 -5.37 -23.77 17.81
C LEU A 455 -5.29 -23.21 19.24
N ALA A 456 -4.23 -22.46 19.58
CA ALA A 456 -4.04 -21.92 20.93
C ALA A 456 -5.17 -20.99 21.41
N LEU A 457 -6.00 -20.47 20.51
CA LEU A 457 -7.15 -19.62 20.82
C LEU A 457 -8.47 -20.40 20.87
N GLU A 458 -8.44 -21.69 20.61
CA GLU A 458 -9.63 -22.56 20.59
C GLU A 458 -9.70 -23.40 21.87
N THR A 459 -10.90 -23.64 22.35
CA THR A 459 -11.17 -24.42 23.59
C THR A 459 -11.74 -25.80 23.26
#